data_c51efd3646e599397cab7cd494e3b878
#
_entry.id   c51efd3646e599397cab7cd494e3b878
#
_cell.length_a   1.000
_cell.length_b   1.000
_cell.length_c   1.000
_cell.angle_alpha   90.00
_cell.angle_beta   90.00
_cell.angle_gamma   90.00
#
_symmetry.space_group_name_H-M   'P 1'
#
loop_
_entity.id
_entity.type
_entity.pdbx_description
1 polymer ?
#
loop_
_entity_poly.entity_id
_entity_poly.type
_entity_poly.pdbx_seq_one_letter_code
_entity_poly.pdbx_strand_id
1 'polypeptide(L)'
;TVDSIRPMPPAELATVHGDPPQPSPAFGESVLLAELSEAAVAGFLDAALAPASGALLSVELRHLGGALATDVPGDALAFAVGVVPVPEAAPEVAAAAKAFARALDPHAAPRAMKNFTERPGEPERIYGSDLARLRTIVAAWDPEQVIAAGHPVLD
;
A
#
# COMPACT_ATOMS: atom_id res chain seq x y z
N THR A 1 19.30 11.90 20.80
CA THR A 1 18.06 12.31 20.11
C THR A 1 18.48 13.23 18.96
N VAL A 2 18.06 12.90 17.74
CA VAL A 2 18.28 13.76 16.57
C VAL A 2 16.96 14.48 16.32
N ASP A 3 16.98 15.81 16.33
CA ASP A 3 15.86 16.64 15.92
C ASP A 3 16.16 17.18 14.51
N SER A 4 15.37 16.73 13.54
CA SER A 4 15.50 17.13 12.14
C SER A 4 14.30 17.93 11.62
N ILE A 5 13.39 18.34 12.52
CA ILE A 5 12.22 19.15 12.14
C ILE A 5 12.68 20.54 11.71
N ARG A 6 12.48 20.87 10.44
CA ARG A 6 12.88 22.15 9.85
C ARG A 6 12.06 22.47 8.60
N PRO A 7 11.96 23.74 8.17
CA PRO A 7 11.52 24.06 6.81
C PRO A 7 12.43 23.36 5.79
N MET A 8 11.81 22.73 4.79
CA MET A 8 12.53 21.95 3.79
C MET A 8 12.11 22.40 2.38
N PRO A 9 13.06 22.76 1.50
CA PRO A 9 12.74 23.06 0.11
C PRO A 9 12.33 21.78 -0.64
N PRO A 10 11.46 21.87 -1.65
CA PRO A 10 10.98 20.69 -2.39
C PRO A 10 12.10 19.80 -2.98
N ALA A 11 13.23 20.39 -3.35
CA ALA A 11 14.39 19.63 -3.86
C ALA A 11 15.00 18.63 -2.85
N GLU A 12 14.74 18.80 -1.56
CA GLU A 12 15.26 17.93 -0.50
C GLU A 12 14.25 16.83 -0.09
N LEU A 13 13.02 16.81 -0.65
CA LEU A 13 11.99 15.84 -0.25
C LEU A 13 12.43 14.38 -0.38
N ALA A 14 13.27 14.05 -1.34
CA ALA A 14 13.82 12.70 -1.49
C ALA A 14 14.64 12.22 -0.28
N THR A 15 15.08 13.14 0.59
CA THR A 15 15.86 12.78 1.79
C THR A 15 14.98 12.38 2.98
N VAL A 16 13.65 12.61 2.91
CA VAL A 16 12.72 12.36 4.03
C VAL A 16 12.65 10.87 4.35
N HIS A 17 12.52 10.03 3.32
CA HIS A 17 12.44 8.57 3.48
C HIS A 17 13.80 7.89 3.48
N GLY A 18 14.85 8.57 3.02
CA GLY A 18 16.18 7.97 2.91
C GLY A 18 16.23 6.80 1.92
N ASP A 19 15.43 6.91 0.84
CA ASP A 19 15.34 5.87 -0.17
C ASP A 19 16.72 5.51 -0.75
N PRO A 20 16.97 4.22 -1.04
CA PRO A 20 18.23 3.81 -1.65
C PRO A 20 18.44 4.51 -3.00
N PRO A 21 19.67 4.96 -3.32
CA PRO A 21 19.94 5.64 -4.60
C PRO A 21 19.85 4.72 -5.82
N GLN A 22 19.82 3.41 -5.60
CA GLN A 22 19.69 2.39 -6.65
C GLN A 22 18.38 1.62 -6.46
N PRO A 23 17.69 1.23 -7.56
CA PRO A 23 16.55 0.36 -7.50
C PRO A 23 16.87 -0.94 -6.76
N SER A 24 16.03 -1.31 -5.81
CA SER A 24 16.17 -2.55 -5.05
C SER A 24 14.88 -3.36 -5.18
N PRO A 25 14.96 -4.68 -5.46
CA PRO A 25 13.77 -5.52 -5.41
C PRO A 25 13.13 -5.45 -4.01
N ALA A 26 11.82 -5.35 -3.97
CA ALA A 26 11.07 -5.25 -2.74
C ALA A 26 9.73 -5.97 -2.86
N PHE A 27 9.12 -6.28 -1.72
CA PHE A 27 7.72 -6.66 -1.62
C PHE A 27 7.02 -5.70 -0.67
N GLY A 28 5.87 -5.15 -1.12
CA GLY A 28 4.98 -4.34 -0.32
C GLY A 28 3.59 -4.94 -0.22
N GLU A 29 2.94 -4.71 0.91
CA GLU A 29 1.52 -4.98 1.12
C GLU A 29 0.89 -3.80 1.83
N SER A 30 -0.35 -3.50 1.49
CA SER A 30 -1.08 -2.41 2.09
C SER A 30 -2.49 -2.82 2.51
N VAL A 31 -2.98 -2.17 3.55
CA VAL A 31 -4.36 -2.28 4.00
C VAL A 31 -4.91 -0.88 4.20
N LEU A 32 -6.00 -0.57 3.51
CA LEU A 32 -6.79 0.62 3.79
C LEU A 32 -7.65 0.32 5.02
N LEU A 33 -7.45 1.07 6.11
CA LEU A 33 -8.22 0.92 7.33
C LEU A 33 -9.52 1.71 7.22
N ALA A 34 -10.64 1.07 7.54
CA ALA A 34 -11.96 1.69 7.47
C ALA A 34 -12.07 2.87 8.43
N GLU A 35 -11.57 2.69 9.64
CA GLU A 35 -11.55 3.70 10.71
C GLU A 35 -10.20 3.67 11.42
N LEU A 36 -9.71 4.84 11.83
CA LEU A 36 -8.52 4.96 12.67
C LEU A 36 -8.94 4.91 14.15
N SER A 37 -9.51 3.79 14.56
CA SER A 37 -9.92 3.54 15.95
C SER A 37 -8.72 3.12 16.83
N GLU A 38 -8.89 3.18 18.16
CA GLU A 38 -7.87 2.67 19.11
C GLU A 38 -7.55 1.18 18.84
N ALA A 39 -8.55 0.38 18.50
CA ALA A 39 -8.36 -1.04 18.17
C ALA A 39 -7.55 -1.22 16.88
N ALA A 40 -7.79 -0.40 15.85
CA ALA A 40 -7.02 -0.45 14.61
C ALA A 40 -5.56 -0.03 14.83
N VAL A 41 -5.32 1.00 15.65
CA VAL A 41 -3.98 1.44 16.02
C VAL A 41 -3.26 0.36 16.84
N ALA A 42 -3.93 -0.27 17.81
CA ALA A 42 -3.36 -1.37 18.57
C ALA A 42 -3.02 -2.56 17.66
N GLY A 43 -3.93 -2.94 16.76
CA GLY A 43 -3.68 -4.00 15.78
C GLY A 43 -2.50 -3.69 14.85
N PHE A 44 -2.35 -2.44 14.43
CA PHE A 44 -1.19 -1.99 13.66
C PHE A 44 0.11 -2.15 14.45
N LEU A 45 0.13 -1.71 15.72
CA LEU A 45 1.31 -1.82 16.57
C LEU A 45 1.68 -3.29 16.83
N ASP A 46 0.70 -4.13 17.12
CA ASP A 46 0.90 -5.56 17.32
C ASP A 46 1.49 -6.23 16.05
N ALA A 47 0.95 -5.90 14.87
CA ALA A 47 1.46 -6.40 13.60
C ALA A 47 2.88 -5.90 13.30
N ALA A 48 3.16 -4.62 13.58
CA ALA A 48 4.47 -4.01 13.36
C ALA A 48 5.56 -4.58 14.28
N LEU A 49 5.21 -4.92 15.51
CA LEU A 49 6.12 -5.45 16.52
C LEU A 49 6.19 -6.98 16.52
N ALA A 50 5.41 -7.65 15.70
CA ALA A 50 5.43 -9.11 15.60
C ALA A 50 6.79 -9.61 15.13
N PRO A 51 7.30 -10.76 15.65
CA PRO A 51 8.59 -11.33 15.20
C PRO A 51 8.66 -11.55 13.69
N ALA A 52 7.52 -11.88 13.04
CA ALA A 52 7.43 -12.06 11.59
C ALA A 52 7.72 -10.78 10.79
N SER A 53 7.58 -9.58 11.41
CA SER A 53 7.88 -8.32 10.75
C SER A 53 9.39 -8.00 10.67
N GLY A 54 10.24 -8.80 11.27
CA GLY A 54 11.70 -8.59 11.27
C GLY A 54 12.35 -8.59 9.87
N ALA A 55 11.68 -9.17 8.86
CA ALA A 55 12.12 -9.12 7.47
C ALA A 55 11.64 -7.85 6.72
N LEU A 56 10.83 -6.99 7.36
CA LEU A 56 10.35 -5.75 6.79
C LEU A 56 11.35 -4.63 7.05
N LEU A 57 11.57 -3.80 6.04
CA LEU A 57 12.39 -2.58 6.16
C LEU A 57 11.62 -1.48 6.89
N SER A 58 10.33 -1.34 6.55
CA SER A 58 9.48 -0.27 7.08
C SER A 58 8.04 -0.73 7.19
N VAL A 59 7.37 -0.24 8.23
CA VAL A 59 5.91 -0.24 8.35
C VAL A 59 5.44 1.18 8.62
N GLU A 60 4.39 1.60 7.92
CA GLU A 60 3.89 2.96 7.96
C GLU A 60 2.39 3.00 8.20
N LEU A 61 1.93 3.98 8.95
CA LEU A 61 0.52 4.32 9.11
C LEU A 61 0.32 5.77 8.63
N ARG A 62 -0.43 5.94 7.54
CA ARG A 62 -0.69 7.23 6.91
C ARG A 62 -2.14 7.63 7.13
N HIS A 63 -2.38 8.70 7.87
CA HIS A 63 -3.71 9.27 8.01
C HIS A 63 -4.15 9.96 6.70
N LEU A 64 -5.35 9.63 6.24
CA LEU A 64 -5.91 10.12 4.96
C LEU A 64 -6.92 11.26 5.13
N GLY A 65 -6.92 11.93 6.29
CA GLY A 65 -7.85 13.02 6.59
C GLY A 65 -7.42 14.39 6.06
N GLY A 66 -8.24 15.39 6.32
CA GLY A 66 -7.99 16.76 5.95
C GLY A 66 -7.91 16.96 4.42
N ALA A 67 -6.86 17.61 3.95
CA ALA A 67 -6.65 17.84 2.52
C ALA A 67 -6.35 16.57 1.71
N LEU A 68 -6.07 15.44 2.37
CA LEU A 68 -5.85 14.14 1.74
C LEU A 68 -7.12 13.28 1.70
N ALA A 69 -8.24 13.76 2.23
CA ALA A 69 -9.51 13.07 2.12
C ALA A 69 -9.85 12.84 0.64
N THR A 70 -10.10 11.61 0.28
CA THR A 70 -10.35 11.18 -1.09
C THR A 70 -11.68 10.42 -1.16
N ASP A 71 -12.12 10.08 -2.36
CA ASP A 71 -13.30 9.22 -2.56
C ASP A 71 -13.06 7.75 -2.18
N VAL A 72 -11.85 7.41 -1.76
CA VAL A 72 -11.53 6.07 -1.26
C VAL A 72 -11.95 5.97 0.20
N PRO A 73 -12.93 5.12 0.55
CA PRO A 73 -13.45 5.04 1.92
C PRO A 73 -12.42 4.39 2.84
N GLY A 74 -11.91 5.17 3.78
CA GLY A 74 -10.97 4.74 4.81
C GLY A 74 -10.23 5.93 5.42
N ASP A 75 -9.90 5.83 6.70
CA ASP A 75 -9.28 6.90 7.47
C ASP A 75 -7.76 6.86 7.39
N ALA A 76 -7.18 5.69 7.17
CA ALA A 76 -5.73 5.52 7.15
C ALA A 76 -5.29 4.39 6.22
N LEU A 77 -4.07 4.51 5.72
CA LEU A 77 -3.38 3.48 4.97
C LEU A 77 -2.26 2.90 5.84
N ALA A 78 -2.33 1.60 6.12
CA ALA A 78 -1.22 0.83 6.65
C ALA A 78 -0.43 0.24 5.48
N PHE A 79 0.89 0.44 5.47
CA PHE A 79 1.77 -0.05 4.41
C PHE A 79 3.02 -0.69 5.02
N ALA A 80 3.39 -1.84 4.52
CA ALA A 80 4.59 -2.56 4.91
C ALA A 80 5.42 -2.86 3.66
N VAL A 81 6.73 -2.66 3.76
CA VAL A 81 7.67 -2.95 2.68
C VAL A 81 8.91 -3.65 3.22
N GLY A 82 9.37 -4.66 2.51
CA GLY A 82 10.64 -5.34 2.77
C GLY A 82 11.49 -5.41 1.51
N VAL A 83 12.77 -5.12 1.64
CA VAL A 83 13.75 -5.22 0.56
C VAL A 83 14.21 -6.67 0.42
N VAL A 84 14.43 -7.12 -0.82
CA VAL A 84 14.95 -8.45 -1.16
C VAL A 84 16.43 -8.30 -1.51
N PRO A 85 17.35 -8.42 -0.53
CA PRO A 85 18.78 -8.20 -0.77
C PRO A 85 19.40 -9.30 -1.65
N VAL A 86 18.85 -10.51 -1.56
CA VAL A 86 19.23 -11.68 -2.37
C VAL A 86 17.96 -12.46 -2.74
N PRO A 87 17.92 -13.15 -3.89
CA PRO A 87 16.71 -13.86 -4.34
C PRO A 87 16.13 -14.85 -3.33
N GLU A 88 16.98 -15.48 -2.54
CA GLU A 88 16.60 -16.48 -1.53
C GLU A 88 15.77 -15.88 -0.38
N ALA A 89 15.91 -14.58 -0.11
CA ALA A 89 15.14 -13.87 0.92
C ALA A 89 13.70 -13.54 0.47
N ALA A 90 13.40 -13.62 -0.83
CA ALA A 90 12.11 -13.20 -1.39
C ALA A 90 10.90 -13.90 -0.73
N PRO A 91 10.90 -15.23 -0.47
CA PRO A 91 9.76 -15.87 0.18
C PRO A 91 9.51 -15.38 1.61
N GLU A 92 10.58 -15.12 2.38
CA GLU A 92 10.50 -14.64 3.76
C GLU A 92 9.93 -13.23 3.80
N VAL A 93 10.48 -12.32 2.98
CA VAL A 93 10.01 -10.93 2.88
C VAL A 93 8.55 -10.87 2.45
N ALA A 94 8.17 -11.64 1.42
CA ALA A 94 6.80 -11.70 0.96
C ALA A 94 5.85 -12.28 2.02
N ALA A 95 6.28 -13.28 2.78
CA ALA A 95 5.50 -13.85 3.86
C ALA A 95 5.29 -12.85 5.01
N ALA A 96 6.34 -12.10 5.37
CA ALA A 96 6.28 -11.06 6.40
C ALA A 96 5.30 -9.93 6.02
N ALA A 97 5.38 -9.41 4.79
CA ALA A 97 4.47 -8.38 4.30
C ALA A 97 3.01 -8.87 4.31
N LYS A 98 2.76 -10.10 3.85
CA LYS A 98 1.42 -10.72 3.89
C LYS A 98 0.92 -10.95 5.32
N ALA A 99 1.79 -11.36 6.24
CA ALA A 99 1.40 -11.57 7.64
C ALA A 99 0.98 -10.26 8.29
N PHE A 100 1.72 -9.17 8.04
CA PHE A 100 1.37 -7.83 8.46
C PHE A 100 -0.01 -7.41 7.94
N ALA A 101 -0.25 -7.54 6.63
CA ALA A 101 -1.53 -7.18 6.03
C ALA A 101 -2.69 -7.99 6.61
N ARG A 102 -2.55 -9.32 6.75
CA ARG A 102 -3.58 -10.20 7.32
C ARG A 102 -3.93 -9.87 8.77
N ALA A 103 -2.96 -9.43 9.57
CA ALA A 103 -3.22 -9.03 10.95
C ALA A 103 -4.17 -7.82 11.02
N LEU A 104 -4.25 -7.02 9.96
CA LEU A 104 -5.11 -5.85 9.85
C LEU A 104 -6.44 -6.11 9.13
N ASP A 105 -6.69 -7.32 8.61
CA ASP A 105 -7.95 -7.67 7.93
C ASP A 105 -9.21 -7.31 8.75
N PRO A 106 -9.26 -7.48 10.09
CA PRO A 106 -10.45 -7.09 10.87
C PRO A 106 -10.78 -5.60 10.82
N HIS A 107 -9.84 -4.75 10.44
CA HIS A 107 -9.97 -3.30 10.37
C HIS A 107 -10.02 -2.78 8.93
N ALA A 108 -9.95 -3.68 7.94
CA ALA A 108 -9.83 -3.32 6.54
C ALA A 108 -11.11 -2.68 5.98
N ALA A 109 -10.94 -1.63 5.21
CA ALA A 109 -11.98 -1.08 4.37
C ALA A 109 -12.31 -2.03 3.20
N PRO A 110 -13.51 -1.92 2.60
CA PRO A 110 -13.89 -2.75 1.45
C PRO A 110 -13.09 -2.41 0.17
N ARG A 111 -12.38 -1.29 0.17
CA ARG A 111 -11.57 -0.79 -0.94
C ARG A 111 -10.09 -0.96 -0.66
N ALA A 112 -9.29 -0.95 -1.74
CA ALA A 112 -7.84 -0.92 -1.66
C ALA A 112 -7.30 0.38 -2.28
N MET A 113 -6.16 0.84 -1.79
CA MET A 113 -5.47 2.00 -2.34
C MET A 113 -4.66 1.56 -3.56
N LYS A 114 -5.12 1.93 -4.76
CA LYS A 114 -4.55 1.50 -6.04
C LYS A 114 -3.03 1.66 -6.12
N ASN A 115 -2.51 2.82 -5.70
CA ASN A 115 -1.08 3.14 -5.81
C ASN A 115 -0.20 2.39 -4.80
N PHE A 116 -0.81 1.68 -3.84
CA PHE A 116 -0.13 0.88 -2.82
C PHE A 116 -0.48 -0.61 -2.94
N THR A 117 -1.08 -1.02 -4.05
CA THR A 117 -1.38 -2.41 -4.37
C THR A 117 -0.41 -2.84 -5.48
N GLU A 118 0.67 -3.54 -5.11
CA GLU A 118 1.77 -3.86 -6.02
C GLU A 118 1.44 -4.98 -7.01
N ARG A 119 0.44 -5.80 -6.70
CA ARG A 119 0.01 -6.89 -7.57
C ARG A 119 -1.39 -6.63 -8.11
N PRO A 120 -1.76 -7.21 -9.26
CA PRO A 120 -3.13 -7.17 -9.70
C PRO A 120 -4.05 -7.63 -8.58
N GLY A 121 -4.95 -6.75 -8.15
CA GLY A 121 -5.94 -7.00 -7.11
C GLY A 121 -7.30 -7.28 -7.71
N GLU A 122 -8.26 -7.56 -6.86
CA GLU A 122 -9.67 -7.71 -7.25
C GLU A 122 -10.17 -6.36 -7.79
N PRO A 123 -10.64 -6.29 -9.06
CA PRO A 123 -11.07 -5.04 -9.68
C PRO A 123 -12.12 -4.28 -8.85
N GLU A 124 -13.02 -5.01 -8.19
CA GLU A 124 -14.06 -4.45 -7.32
C GLU A 124 -13.47 -3.67 -6.14
N ARG A 125 -12.40 -4.17 -5.55
CA ARG A 125 -11.71 -3.49 -4.45
C ARG A 125 -10.91 -2.28 -4.93
N ILE A 126 -10.32 -2.35 -6.12
CA ILE A 126 -9.51 -1.28 -6.69
C ILE A 126 -10.37 -0.14 -7.20
N TYR A 127 -11.43 -0.45 -7.98
CA TYR A 127 -12.20 0.54 -8.72
C TYR A 127 -13.59 0.83 -8.12
N GLY A 128 -14.16 -0.09 -7.33
CA GLY A 128 -15.46 0.06 -6.70
C GLY A 128 -16.57 0.41 -7.66
N SER A 129 -17.34 1.46 -7.38
CA SER A 129 -18.46 1.91 -8.21
C SER A 129 -18.07 2.32 -9.63
N ASP A 130 -16.81 2.69 -9.85
CA ASP A 130 -16.35 3.11 -11.18
C ASP A 130 -16.06 1.95 -12.13
N LEU A 131 -15.99 0.71 -11.62
CA LEU A 131 -15.59 -0.45 -12.39
C LEU A 131 -16.46 -0.66 -13.64
N ALA A 132 -17.78 -0.57 -13.51
CA ALA A 132 -18.69 -0.76 -14.63
C ALA A 132 -18.46 0.29 -15.73
N ARG A 133 -18.26 1.55 -15.34
CA ARG A 133 -17.96 2.63 -16.28
C ARG A 133 -16.60 2.41 -16.95
N LEU A 134 -15.59 2.01 -16.18
CA LEU A 134 -14.25 1.74 -16.71
C LEU A 134 -14.26 0.58 -17.72
N ARG A 135 -14.99 -0.50 -17.42
CA ARG A 135 -15.19 -1.62 -18.36
C ARG A 135 -15.78 -1.16 -19.68
N THR A 136 -16.79 -0.28 -19.65
CA THR A 136 -17.38 0.30 -20.86
C THR A 136 -16.38 1.13 -21.65
N ILE A 137 -15.56 1.94 -20.97
CA ILE A 137 -14.52 2.76 -21.61
C ILE A 137 -13.47 1.88 -22.27
N VAL A 138 -12.95 0.88 -21.57
CA VAL A 138 -11.93 -0.04 -22.10
C VAL A 138 -12.48 -0.80 -23.31
N ALA A 139 -13.69 -1.33 -23.22
CA ALA A 139 -14.31 -2.04 -24.34
C ALA A 139 -14.50 -1.16 -25.59
N ALA A 140 -14.71 0.14 -25.41
CA ALA A 140 -14.90 1.07 -26.52
C ALA A 140 -13.58 1.56 -27.14
N TRP A 141 -12.54 1.76 -26.32
CA TRP A 141 -11.31 2.42 -26.75
C TRP A 141 -10.10 1.49 -26.92
N ASP A 142 -10.14 0.33 -26.27
CA ASP A 142 -9.11 -0.71 -26.34
C ASP A 142 -9.73 -2.10 -26.38
N PRO A 143 -10.58 -2.40 -27.39
CA PRO A 143 -11.30 -3.67 -27.49
C PRO A 143 -10.36 -4.88 -27.65
N GLU A 144 -9.16 -4.67 -28.15
CA GLU A 144 -8.15 -5.70 -28.34
C GLU A 144 -7.20 -5.81 -27.13
N GLN A 145 -7.40 -4.99 -26.08
CA GLN A 145 -6.60 -4.95 -24.86
C GLN A 145 -5.09 -4.81 -25.13
N VAL A 146 -4.73 -3.90 -26.01
CA VAL A 146 -3.34 -3.61 -26.39
C VAL A 146 -2.60 -2.85 -25.27
N ILE A 147 -3.36 -2.07 -24.48
CA ILE A 147 -2.79 -1.27 -23.39
C ILE A 147 -2.69 -2.15 -22.14
N ALA A 148 -1.45 -2.48 -21.72
CA ALA A 148 -1.22 -3.20 -20.49
C ALA A 148 -1.52 -2.29 -19.28
N ALA A 149 -2.44 -2.72 -18.42
CA ALA A 149 -2.78 -2.05 -17.18
C ALA A 149 -2.17 -2.78 -15.98
N GLY A 150 -1.62 -2.04 -15.01
CA GLY A 150 -1.12 -2.62 -13.76
C GLY A 150 -2.23 -3.27 -12.93
N HIS A 151 -3.46 -2.74 -13.02
CA HIS A 151 -4.67 -3.33 -12.44
C HIS A 151 -5.71 -3.44 -13.55
N PRO A 152 -5.88 -4.61 -14.17
CA PRO A 152 -6.87 -4.82 -15.22
C PRO A 152 -8.29 -4.53 -14.73
N VAL A 153 -9.13 -3.99 -15.61
CA VAL A 153 -10.57 -3.78 -15.35
C VAL A 153 -11.42 -4.86 -16.01
N LEU A 154 -10.85 -5.56 -17.00
CA LEU A 154 -11.45 -6.72 -17.66
C LEU A 154 -10.74 -7.99 -17.17
N ASP A 155 -11.48 -9.08 -17.09
CA ASP A 155 -11.00 -10.41 -16.69
C ASP A 155 -10.18 -11.05 -17.81
#